data_37949831266f2c07673c9440a21c31f0
#
_entry.id   37949831266f2c07673c9440a21c31f0
#
_cell.length_a   1.000
_cell.length_b   1.000
_cell.length_c   1.000
_cell.angle_alpha   90.00
_cell.angle_beta   90.00
_cell.angle_gamma   90.00
#
_symmetry.space_group_name_H-M   'P 1'
#
loop_
_entity.id
_entity.type
_entity.pdbx_description
1 polymer ?
#
loop_
_entity_poly.entity_id
_entity_poly.type
_entity_poly.pdbx_seq_one_letter_code
_entity_poly.pdbx_strand_id
1 'polypeptide(L)'
;MADLVQTAANVLASGSFRSAICGSVAIVAGNTVYVAAGNTVELCENDQTAVEAACAGIAVNNASPGQPIQYSVGGSMDVGATLVIGEVYCVGAAPGSIAPTADITTGEFQTVLGIATAADALKVSISAAGVASA
;
A
#
# COMPACT_ATOMS: atom_id res chain seq x y z
N MET A 1 -1.59 12.35 13.13
CA MET A 1 -1.16 10.97 13.34
C MET A 1 -0.08 10.61 12.34
N ALA A 2 0.71 9.62 12.65
CA ALA A 2 1.80 9.20 11.79
C ALA A 2 1.38 7.99 10.93
N ASP A 3 2.12 7.75 9.86
CA ASP A 3 2.00 6.51 9.10
C ASP A 3 2.25 5.30 10.01
N LEU A 4 1.75 4.14 9.61
CA LEU A 4 2.03 2.91 10.34
C LEU A 4 3.53 2.62 10.36
N VAL A 5 4.01 2.17 11.50
CA VAL A 5 5.38 1.64 11.60
C VAL A 5 5.32 0.15 11.28
N GLN A 6 5.86 -0.21 10.12
CA GLN A 6 5.76 -1.57 9.59
C GLN A 6 7.08 -2.32 9.75
N THR A 7 6.98 -3.63 9.97
CA THR A 7 8.14 -4.53 9.98
C THR A 7 8.00 -5.52 8.83
N ALA A 8 8.85 -5.40 7.82
CA ALA A 8 8.77 -6.20 6.60
C ALA A 8 8.80 -7.71 6.87
N ALA A 9 9.58 -8.14 7.87
CA ALA A 9 9.68 -9.56 8.21
C ALA A 9 8.38 -10.16 8.73
N ASN A 10 7.43 -9.33 9.19
CA ASN A 10 6.16 -9.78 9.73
C ASN A 10 5.03 -9.73 8.69
N VAL A 11 5.31 -9.31 7.47
CA VAL A 11 4.30 -9.26 6.42
C VAL A 11 3.95 -10.68 6.00
N LEU A 12 2.65 -11.00 6.03
CA LEU A 12 2.12 -12.29 5.65
C LEU A 12 0.79 -12.08 4.94
N ALA A 13 0.67 -12.62 3.75
CA ALA A 13 -0.52 -12.42 2.94
C ALA A 13 -1.13 -13.74 2.48
N SER A 14 -2.48 -13.76 2.42
CA SER A 14 -3.24 -14.82 1.78
C SER A 14 -4.22 -14.18 0.81
N GLY A 15 -4.58 -14.88 -0.25
CA GLY A 15 -5.53 -14.37 -1.23
C GLY A 15 -4.89 -14.20 -2.60
N SER A 16 -5.22 -13.12 -3.30
CA SER A 16 -4.81 -12.92 -4.68
C SER A 16 -3.55 -12.07 -4.78
N PHE A 17 -2.62 -12.53 -5.64
CA PHE A 17 -1.35 -11.84 -5.87
C PHE A 17 -1.16 -11.56 -7.35
N ARG A 18 -0.38 -10.52 -7.65
CA ARG A 18 0.14 -10.24 -8.99
C ARG A 18 1.64 -10.13 -8.94
N SER A 19 2.29 -10.39 -10.06
CA SER A 19 3.74 -10.31 -10.21
C SER A 19 4.11 -9.15 -11.12
N ALA A 20 5.22 -8.50 -10.82
CA ALA A 20 5.76 -7.39 -11.60
C ALA A 20 7.27 -7.32 -11.40
N ILE A 21 7.88 -6.25 -11.90
CA ILE A 21 9.30 -5.96 -11.72
C ILE A 21 9.41 -4.70 -10.86
N CYS A 22 10.28 -4.74 -9.86
CA CYS A 22 10.59 -3.56 -9.06
C CYS A 22 11.19 -2.47 -9.95
N GLY A 23 10.68 -1.25 -9.84
CA GLY A 23 11.09 -0.13 -10.69
C GLY A 23 12.41 0.50 -10.26
N SER A 24 12.41 1.82 -10.04
CA SER A 24 13.64 2.58 -9.82
C SER A 24 14.13 2.60 -8.38
N VAL A 25 13.27 2.24 -7.42
CA VAL A 25 13.57 2.29 -5.99
C VAL A 25 13.29 0.93 -5.37
N ALA A 26 14.16 0.49 -4.45
CA ALA A 26 13.96 -0.76 -3.72
C ALA A 26 12.62 -0.75 -2.98
N ILE A 27 11.93 -1.88 -2.99
CA ILE A 27 10.62 -2.06 -2.34
C ILE A 27 10.79 -3.13 -1.27
N VAL A 28 10.18 -2.91 -0.11
CA VAL A 28 10.14 -3.92 0.95
C VAL A 28 8.72 -4.39 1.16
N ALA A 29 8.56 -5.60 1.70
CA ALA A 29 7.25 -6.16 2.00
C ALA A 29 6.46 -5.20 2.90
N GLY A 30 5.18 -5.01 2.60
CA GLY A 30 4.30 -4.06 3.28
C GLY A 30 4.19 -2.71 2.62
N ASN A 31 5.07 -2.38 1.66
CA ASN A 31 4.95 -1.13 0.90
C ASN A 31 3.76 -1.17 -0.06
N THR A 32 3.10 -0.02 -0.21
CA THR A 32 2.08 0.17 -1.24
C THR A 32 2.77 0.50 -2.56
N VAL A 33 2.29 -0.08 -3.66
CA VAL A 33 2.91 0.07 -4.98
C VAL A 33 1.87 0.42 -6.04
N TYR A 34 2.27 1.19 -7.05
CA TYR A 34 1.45 1.46 -8.23
C TYR A 34 2.17 1.00 -9.50
N VAL A 35 1.39 0.68 -10.53
CA VAL A 35 1.96 0.27 -11.82
C VAL A 35 2.42 1.52 -12.57
N ALA A 36 3.71 1.58 -12.87
CA ALA A 36 4.30 2.69 -13.61
C ALA A 36 4.28 2.39 -15.12
N ALA A 37 5.40 2.05 -15.72
CA ALA A 37 5.47 1.77 -17.15
C ALA A 37 5.73 0.28 -17.39
N GLY A 38 5.10 -0.29 -18.40
CA GLY A 38 5.25 -1.71 -18.70
C GLY A 38 4.77 -2.57 -17.54
N ASN A 39 5.60 -3.48 -17.08
CA ASN A 39 5.30 -4.36 -15.96
C ASN A 39 6.09 -3.98 -14.69
N THR A 40 6.42 -2.69 -14.53
CA THR A 40 7.15 -2.21 -13.35
C THR A 40 6.22 -1.55 -12.35
N VAL A 41 6.60 -1.62 -11.07
CA VAL A 41 5.87 -0.97 -9.98
C VAL A 41 6.81 -0.06 -9.19
N GLU A 42 6.24 1.03 -8.67
CA GLU A 42 6.93 2.03 -7.85
C GLU A 42 6.17 2.23 -6.56
N LEU A 43 6.79 2.91 -5.60
CA LEU A 43 6.15 3.20 -4.30
C LEU A 43 5.04 4.25 -4.45
N CYS A 44 3.89 4.00 -3.80
CA CYS A 44 2.79 4.96 -3.78
C CYS A 44 3.08 6.13 -2.86
N GLU A 45 2.55 7.30 -3.23
CA GLU A 45 2.50 8.50 -2.38
C GLU A 45 1.14 9.18 -2.60
N ASN A 46 0.53 9.71 -1.53
CA ASN A 46 -0.78 10.33 -1.64
C ASN A 46 -0.74 11.85 -1.83
N ASP A 47 0.45 12.46 -1.75
CA ASP A 47 0.61 13.92 -1.78
C ASP A 47 1.27 14.42 -3.07
N GLN A 48 1.40 13.60 -4.08
CA GLN A 48 2.02 13.95 -5.36
C GLN A 48 0.99 14.01 -6.49
N THR A 49 0.76 12.91 -7.17
CA THR A 49 -0.17 12.85 -8.31
C THR A 49 -1.21 11.75 -8.10
N ALA A 50 -2.31 11.84 -8.86
CA ALA A 50 -3.34 10.80 -8.83
C ALA A 50 -2.78 9.44 -9.26
N VAL A 51 -1.85 9.41 -10.20
CA VAL A 51 -1.23 8.16 -10.67
C VAL A 51 -0.43 7.50 -9.56
N GLU A 52 0.37 8.27 -8.83
CA GLU A 52 1.19 7.74 -7.72
C GLU A 52 0.35 7.31 -6.53
N ALA A 53 -0.84 7.87 -6.37
CA ALA A 53 -1.79 7.47 -5.34
C ALA A 53 -2.67 6.30 -5.76
N ALA A 54 -2.73 5.96 -7.04
CA ALA A 54 -3.56 4.88 -7.57
C ALA A 54 -2.92 3.52 -7.30
N CYS A 55 -2.99 3.08 -6.07
CA CYS A 55 -2.35 1.85 -5.59
C CYS A 55 -2.84 0.62 -6.35
N ALA A 56 -1.91 -0.21 -6.83
CA ALA A 56 -2.22 -1.49 -7.44
C ALA A 56 -2.26 -2.62 -6.40
N GLY A 57 -1.49 -2.50 -5.34
CA GLY A 57 -1.46 -3.51 -4.29
C GLY A 57 -0.44 -3.20 -3.21
N ILE A 58 -0.26 -4.17 -2.32
CA ILE A 58 0.68 -4.10 -1.20
C ILE A 58 1.73 -5.19 -1.39
N ALA A 59 3.00 -4.82 -1.41
CA ALA A 59 4.10 -5.74 -1.67
C ALA A 59 4.17 -6.84 -0.61
N VAL A 60 4.42 -8.07 -1.04
CA VAL A 60 4.53 -9.24 -0.14
C VAL A 60 5.95 -9.78 -0.04
N ASN A 61 6.89 -9.26 -0.83
CA ASN A 61 8.30 -9.61 -0.73
C ASN A 61 9.18 -8.37 -0.96
N ASN A 62 10.45 -8.47 -0.58
CA ASN A 62 11.44 -7.43 -0.84
C ASN A 62 12.00 -7.60 -2.24
N ALA A 63 12.29 -6.48 -2.91
CA ALA A 63 12.93 -6.51 -4.22
C ALA A 63 13.81 -5.27 -4.41
N SER A 64 14.96 -5.46 -5.04
CA SER A 64 15.80 -4.37 -5.52
C SER A 64 15.39 -4.00 -6.95
N PRO A 65 15.76 -2.81 -7.45
CA PRO A 65 15.39 -2.41 -8.81
C PRO A 65 15.74 -3.47 -9.85
N GLY A 66 14.79 -3.80 -10.71
CA GLY A 66 14.92 -4.82 -11.74
C GLY A 66 14.61 -6.24 -11.30
N GLN A 67 14.36 -6.47 -10.03
CA GLN A 67 14.04 -7.80 -9.51
C GLN A 67 12.55 -8.07 -9.51
N PRO A 68 12.14 -9.36 -9.56
CA PRO A 68 10.72 -9.73 -9.45
C PRO A 68 10.13 -9.36 -8.10
N ILE A 69 8.88 -8.88 -8.14
CA ILE A 69 8.12 -8.55 -6.94
C ILE A 69 6.69 -9.07 -7.09
N GLN A 70 6.11 -9.50 -5.98
CA GLN A 70 4.69 -9.83 -5.89
C GLN A 70 3.99 -8.87 -4.97
N TYR A 71 2.73 -8.56 -5.28
CA TYR A 71 1.91 -7.69 -4.44
C TYR A 71 0.49 -8.24 -4.33
N SER A 72 -0.10 -8.04 -3.14
CA SER A 72 -1.47 -8.48 -2.86
C SER A 72 -2.46 -7.52 -3.47
N VAL A 73 -3.48 -8.06 -4.15
CA VAL A 73 -4.58 -7.29 -4.74
C VAL A 73 -5.92 -7.61 -4.10
N GLY A 74 -5.95 -8.52 -3.14
CA GLY A 74 -7.17 -8.90 -2.43
C GLY A 74 -6.89 -9.95 -1.38
N GLY A 75 -7.91 -10.23 -0.55
CA GLY A 75 -7.79 -11.17 0.55
C GLY A 75 -7.28 -10.49 1.83
N SER A 76 -6.92 -11.30 2.80
CA SER A 76 -6.46 -10.82 4.11
C SER A 76 -4.94 -10.83 4.17
N MET A 77 -4.34 -9.80 4.78
CA MET A 77 -2.89 -9.81 4.99
C MET A 77 -2.51 -9.10 6.28
N ASP A 78 -1.39 -9.55 6.86
CA ASP A 78 -0.68 -8.83 7.91
C ASP A 78 0.29 -7.88 7.21
N VAL A 79 0.09 -6.58 7.37
CA VAL A 79 0.93 -5.57 6.72
C VAL A 79 2.20 -5.26 7.51
N GLY A 80 2.47 -6.04 8.55
CA GLY A 80 3.67 -5.87 9.37
C GLY A 80 3.54 -4.80 10.45
N ALA A 81 2.32 -4.43 10.82
CA ALA A 81 2.03 -3.43 11.85
C ALA A 81 0.78 -3.80 12.62
N THR A 82 0.62 -3.21 13.80
CA THR A 82 -0.60 -3.38 14.60
C THR A 82 -1.69 -2.46 14.07
N LEU A 83 -2.85 -3.05 13.76
CA LEU A 83 -4.00 -2.33 13.23
C LEU A 83 -5.08 -2.19 14.29
N VAL A 84 -5.97 -1.22 14.09
CA VAL A 84 -7.16 -1.04 14.93
C VAL A 84 -8.37 -1.63 14.19
N ILE A 85 -9.06 -2.58 14.80
CA ILE A 85 -10.22 -3.25 14.20
C ILE A 85 -11.28 -2.22 13.81
N GLY A 86 -11.77 -2.32 12.59
CA GLY A 86 -12.78 -1.42 12.05
C GLY A 86 -12.23 -0.13 11.43
N GLU A 87 -10.94 0.13 11.61
CA GLU A 87 -10.29 1.30 11.00
C GLU A 87 -10.07 1.05 9.51
N VAL A 88 -10.29 2.10 8.71
CA VAL A 88 -9.99 2.09 7.28
C VAL A 88 -8.58 2.64 7.07
N TYR A 89 -7.77 1.94 6.29
CA TYR A 89 -6.39 2.33 6.00
C TYR A 89 -6.22 2.72 4.55
N CYS A 90 -5.39 3.73 4.32
CA CYS A 90 -5.16 4.35 3.03
C CYS A 90 -3.67 4.44 2.73
N VAL A 91 -3.34 4.78 1.47
CA VAL A 91 -1.97 5.14 1.08
C VAL A 91 -1.54 6.36 1.88
N GLY A 92 -0.37 6.29 2.50
CA GLY A 92 0.21 7.39 3.27
C GLY A 92 0.98 8.39 2.40
N ALA A 93 1.46 9.46 3.03
CA ALA A 93 2.21 10.52 2.35
C ALA A 93 3.66 10.12 2.08
N ALA A 94 4.28 9.36 2.97
CA ALA A 94 5.64 8.87 2.74
C ALA A 94 5.63 7.76 1.68
N PRO A 95 6.68 7.62 0.86
CA PRO A 95 6.70 6.60 -0.20
C PRO A 95 6.45 5.19 0.34
N GLY A 96 5.45 4.52 -0.20
CA GLY A 96 5.10 3.14 0.14
C GLY A 96 4.39 2.96 1.48
N SER A 97 4.08 4.03 2.20
CA SER A 97 3.50 3.96 3.55
C SER A 97 2.00 3.69 3.54
N ILE A 98 1.49 3.31 4.70
CA ILE A 98 0.07 3.11 4.98
C ILE A 98 -0.30 4.01 6.16
N ALA A 99 -1.44 4.66 6.07
CA ALA A 99 -1.94 5.54 7.13
C ALA A 99 -3.43 5.33 7.35
N PRO A 100 -3.93 5.56 8.60
CA PRO A 100 -5.38 5.54 8.83
C PRO A 100 -6.05 6.70 8.07
N THR A 101 -7.32 6.50 7.72
CA THR A 101 -8.11 7.50 6.98
C THR A 101 -8.07 8.88 7.66
N ALA A 102 -8.05 8.92 8.99
CA ALA A 102 -8.02 10.16 9.76
C ALA A 102 -6.78 11.01 9.49
N ASP A 103 -5.71 10.44 8.95
CA ASP A 103 -4.47 11.15 8.65
C ASP A 103 -4.47 11.82 7.28
N ILE A 104 -5.49 11.58 6.47
CA ILE A 104 -5.58 12.19 5.13
C ILE A 104 -5.97 13.64 5.27
N THR A 105 -5.17 14.54 4.73
CA THR A 105 -5.36 15.97 4.81
C THR A 105 -5.72 16.58 3.46
N THR A 106 -6.11 17.85 3.48
CA THR A 106 -6.45 18.60 2.27
C THR A 106 -5.31 18.55 1.24
N GLY A 107 -5.65 18.23 0.01
CA GLY A 107 -4.70 18.15 -1.11
C GLY A 107 -4.12 16.76 -1.31
N GLU A 108 -4.32 15.84 -0.38
CA GLU A 108 -3.87 14.46 -0.53
C GLU A 108 -4.92 13.60 -1.24
N PHE A 109 -4.46 12.59 -1.96
CA PHE A 109 -5.35 11.66 -2.65
C PHE A 109 -5.71 10.52 -1.69
N GLN A 110 -7.01 10.25 -1.56
CA GLN A 110 -7.48 9.17 -0.69
C GLN A 110 -7.62 7.89 -1.50
N THR A 111 -6.64 7.00 -1.36
CA THR A 111 -6.73 5.64 -1.90
C THR A 111 -6.93 4.68 -0.74
N VAL A 112 -8.12 4.11 -0.65
CA VAL A 112 -8.46 3.14 0.38
C VAL A 112 -7.78 1.82 0.05
N LEU A 113 -7.06 1.25 1.01
CA LEU A 113 -6.43 -0.06 0.89
C LEU A 113 -7.34 -1.17 1.41
N GLY A 114 -8.07 -0.89 2.47
CA GLY A 114 -8.97 -1.85 3.09
C GLY A 114 -9.32 -1.48 4.51
N ILE A 115 -9.96 -2.42 5.19
CA ILE A 115 -10.40 -2.28 6.58
C ILE A 115 -9.74 -3.35 7.45
N ALA A 116 -9.34 -2.99 8.65
CA ALA A 116 -8.77 -3.94 9.59
C ALA A 116 -9.86 -4.81 10.19
N THR A 117 -9.70 -6.13 10.09
CA THR A 117 -10.60 -7.13 10.66
C THR A 117 -10.04 -7.75 11.93
N ALA A 118 -8.75 -7.54 12.19
CA ALA A 118 -8.06 -7.94 13.40
C ALA A 118 -6.83 -7.03 13.58
N ALA A 119 -6.18 -7.12 14.74
CA ALA A 119 -4.98 -6.32 14.97
C ALA A 119 -3.83 -6.65 13.99
N ASP A 120 -3.85 -7.83 13.40
CA ASP A 120 -2.85 -8.31 12.46
C ASP A 120 -3.42 -8.68 11.09
N ALA A 121 -4.63 -8.23 10.78
CA ALA A 121 -5.27 -8.58 9.50
C ALA A 121 -5.96 -7.37 8.88
N LEU A 122 -5.55 -7.03 7.67
CA LEU A 122 -6.19 -6.05 6.81
C LEU A 122 -6.89 -6.79 5.69
N LYS A 123 -8.18 -6.56 5.52
CA LYS A 123 -8.93 -7.06 4.36
C LYS A 123 -8.65 -6.13 3.19
N VAL A 124 -7.83 -6.57 2.25
CA VAL A 124 -7.40 -5.76 1.12
C VAL A 124 -8.54 -5.59 0.12
N SER A 125 -8.94 -4.34 -0.12
CA SER A 125 -9.97 -3.97 -1.08
C SER A 125 -9.68 -2.55 -1.54
N ILE A 126 -8.89 -2.42 -2.60
CA ILE A 126 -8.29 -1.15 -2.99
C ILE A 126 -9.27 -0.33 -3.82
N SER A 127 -9.43 0.94 -3.47
CA SER A 127 -10.29 1.88 -4.18
C SER A 127 -9.66 3.27 -4.16
N ALA A 128 -9.27 3.77 -5.34
CA ALA A 128 -8.67 5.09 -5.48
C ALA A 128 -9.73 6.14 -5.76
N ALA A 129 -9.63 7.30 -5.06
CA ALA A 129 -10.54 8.41 -5.30
C ALA A 129 -10.28 9.08 -6.66
N GLY A 130 -9.02 9.19 -7.06
CA GLY A 130 -8.62 9.81 -8.33
C GLY A 130 -8.61 11.33 -8.28
N VAL A 131 -9.07 11.94 -7.18
CA VAL A 131 -9.07 13.39 -6.97
C VAL A 131 -8.53 13.70 -5.58
N ALA A 132 -7.94 14.88 -5.43
CA ALA A 132 -7.39 15.31 -4.15
C ALA A 132 -8.51 15.57 -3.14
N SER A 133 -8.20 15.36 -1.87
CA SER A 133 -9.10 15.65 -0.78
C SER A 133 -9.33 17.16 -0.65
N ALA A 134 -10.57 17.51 -0.39
CA ALA A 134 -10.97 18.92 -0.23
C ALA A 134 -10.43 19.50 1.08
#